data_da061ec9584db8783b26d2935dd3b4c8
#
_entry.id   da061ec9584db8783b26d2935dd3b4c8
#
_cell.length_a   1.000
_cell.length_b   1.000
_cell.length_c   1.000
_cell.angle_alpha   90.00
_cell.angle_beta   90.00
_cell.angle_gamma   90.00
#
_symmetry.space_group_name_H-M   'P 1'
#
loop_
_entity.id
_entity.type
_entity.pdbx_description
1 polymer ?
#
loop_
_entity_poly.entity_id
_entity_poly.type
_entity_poly.pdbx_seq_one_letter_code
_entity_poly.pdbx_strand_id
1 'polypeptide(L)' 'MIDVNKLRGRMAEKRRSGQDMAKVIGKTPKTFYAKMKACVFDSDEIEAMVKDLEIENPIEIFFADEVTR' A
#
# COMPACT_ATOMS: atom_id res chain seq x y z
N MET A 1 1.21 -3.39 11.37
CA MET A 1 0.13 -2.54 10.83
C MET A 1 0.69 -1.65 9.73
N ILE A 2 -0.10 -1.41 8.71
CA ILE A 2 0.33 -0.60 7.58
C ILE A 2 0.24 0.88 7.92
N ASP A 3 1.28 1.64 7.58
CA ASP A 3 1.25 3.09 7.73
C ASP A 3 0.59 3.68 6.48
N VAL A 4 -0.70 3.88 6.58
CA VAL A 4 -1.51 4.34 5.45
C VAL A 4 -1.09 5.73 4.97
N ASN A 5 -0.66 6.59 5.89
CA ASN A 5 -0.24 7.94 5.51
C ASN A 5 1.01 7.89 4.63
N LYS A 6 1.97 7.05 4.97
CA LYS A 6 3.17 6.88 4.15
C LYS A 6 2.82 6.24 2.81
N LEU A 7 1.90 5.28 2.81
CA LEU A 7 1.47 4.66 1.57
C LEU A 7 0.80 5.68 0.65
N ARG A 8 -0.09 6.51 1.21
CA ARG A 8 -0.73 7.56 0.43
C ARG A 8 0.28 8.56 -0.13
N GLY A 9 1.28 8.91 0.67
CA GLY A 9 2.33 9.81 0.20
C GLY A 9 3.08 9.23 -0.98
N ARG A 10 3.40 7.94 -0.93
CA ARG A 10 4.09 7.29 -2.03
C ARG A 10 3.22 7.21 -3.27
N MET A 11 1.93 6.91 -3.08
CA MET A 11 0.98 6.89 -4.19
C MET A 11 0.95 8.26 -4.88
N ALA A 12 0.90 9.33 -4.09
CA ALA A 12 0.89 10.68 -4.64
C ALA A 12 2.16 10.98 -5.42
N GLU A 13 3.30 10.59 -4.89
CA GLU A 13 4.59 10.78 -5.57
C GLU A 13 4.62 10.09 -6.92
N LYS A 14 4.02 8.92 -7.00
CA LYS A 14 3.98 8.14 -8.24
C LYS A 14 2.74 8.44 -9.08
N ARG A 15 1.91 9.37 -8.62
CA ARG A 15 0.68 9.76 -9.32
C ARG A 15 -0.26 8.57 -9.54
N ARG A 16 -0.39 7.73 -8.49
CA ARG A 16 -1.30 6.60 -8.51
C ARG A 16 -2.54 6.95 -7.70
N SER A 17 -3.70 6.86 -8.32
CA SER A 17 -4.97 7.00 -7.61
C SER A 17 -5.33 5.67 -6.94
N GLY A 18 -6.38 5.71 -6.10
CA GLY A 18 -6.90 4.46 -5.54
C GLY A 18 -7.41 3.51 -6.61
N GLN A 19 -7.95 4.05 -7.71
CA GLN A 19 -8.38 3.20 -8.83
C GLN A 19 -7.19 2.52 -9.47
N ASP A 20 -6.08 3.25 -9.63
CA ASP A 20 -4.87 2.66 -10.19
C ASP A 20 -4.35 1.54 -9.30
N MET A 21 -4.32 1.79 -7.99
CA MET A 21 -3.81 0.79 -7.05
C MET A 21 -4.72 -0.44 -6.98
N ALA A 22 -6.04 -0.24 -7.14
CA ALA A 22 -6.96 -1.37 -7.19
C ALA A 22 -6.59 -2.30 -8.35
N LYS A 23 -6.26 -1.73 -9.50
CA LYS A 23 -5.83 -2.53 -10.64
C LYS A 23 -4.53 -3.26 -10.35
N VAL A 24 -3.61 -2.59 -9.67
CA VAL A 24 -2.32 -3.17 -9.33
C VAL A 24 -2.49 -4.42 -8.47
N ILE A 25 -3.40 -4.38 -7.51
CA ILE A 25 -3.61 -5.52 -6.62
C ILE A 25 -4.69 -6.48 -7.15
N GLY A 26 -5.28 -6.18 -8.30
CA GLY A 26 -6.29 -7.06 -8.89
C GLY A 26 -7.62 -7.05 -8.18
N LYS A 27 -7.99 -5.94 -7.58
CA LYS A 27 -9.25 -5.80 -6.85
C LYS A 27 -10.02 -4.59 -7.36
N THR A 28 -11.25 -4.42 -6.85
CA THR A 28 -12.04 -3.24 -7.17
C THR A 28 -11.60 -2.05 -6.33
N PRO A 29 -11.89 -0.82 -6.78
CA PRO A 29 -11.57 0.36 -5.97
C PRO A 29 -12.22 0.31 -4.60
N LYS A 30 -13.45 -0.18 -4.52
CA LYS A 30 -14.13 -0.30 -3.24
C LYS A 30 -13.36 -1.20 -2.27
N THR A 31 -12.89 -2.33 -2.77
CA THR A 31 -12.09 -3.25 -1.97
C THR A 31 -10.76 -2.63 -1.56
N PHE A 32 -10.10 -1.93 -2.49
CA PHE A 32 -8.85 -1.27 -2.17
C PHE A 32 -9.02 -0.26 -1.03
N TYR A 33 -10.04 0.60 -1.13
CA TYR A 33 -10.27 1.60 -0.08
C TYR A 33 -10.65 0.97 1.25
N ALA A 34 -11.42 -0.12 1.21
CA ALA A 34 -11.77 -0.84 2.43
C ALA A 34 -10.52 -1.39 3.11
N LYS A 35 -9.61 -1.96 2.32
CA LYS A 35 -8.35 -2.48 2.87
C LYS A 35 -7.47 -1.36 3.42
N MET A 36 -7.44 -0.23 2.74
CA MET A 36 -6.71 0.95 3.23
C MET A 36 -7.25 1.39 4.58
N LYS A 37 -8.56 1.46 4.70
CA LYS A 37 -9.19 1.88 5.95
C LYS A 37 -8.89 0.90 7.07
N ALA A 38 -8.90 -0.39 6.75
CA ALA A 38 -8.61 -1.44 7.74
C ALA A 38 -7.12 -1.59 8.01
N CYS A 39 -6.27 -0.98 7.19
CA CYS A 39 -4.81 -1.08 7.28
C CYS A 39 -4.34 -2.53 7.13
N VAL A 40 -5.01 -3.29 6.25
CA VAL A 40 -4.69 -4.70 6.04
C VAL A 40 -4.64 -5.02 4.55
N PHE A 41 -3.53 -5.59 4.11
CA PHE A 41 -3.36 -6.10 2.75
C PHE A 41 -2.72 -7.48 2.83
N ASP A 42 -3.03 -8.31 1.83
CA ASP A 42 -2.39 -9.62 1.72
C ASP A 42 -0.96 -9.47 1.21
N SER A 43 -0.14 -10.49 1.47
CA SER A 43 1.27 -10.42 1.07
C SER A 43 1.44 -10.24 -0.43
N ASP A 44 0.59 -10.88 -1.24
CA ASP A 44 0.65 -10.72 -2.70
C ASP A 44 0.33 -9.29 -3.11
N GLU A 45 -0.64 -8.68 -2.43
CA GLU A 45 -1.01 -7.30 -2.70
C GLU A 45 0.11 -6.34 -2.31
N ILE A 46 0.74 -6.59 -1.17
CA ILE A 46 1.86 -5.78 -0.70
C ILE A 46 3.00 -5.86 -1.71
N GLU A 47 3.31 -7.06 -2.17
CA GLU A 47 4.38 -7.24 -3.14
C GLU A 47 4.12 -6.48 -4.43
N ALA A 48 2.88 -6.55 -4.93
CA ALA A 48 2.49 -5.84 -6.14
C ALA A 48 2.62 -4.33 -5.96
N MET A 49 2.20 -3.81 -4.81
CA MET A 49 2.30 -2.38 -4.54
C MET A 49 3.75 -1.92 -4.38
N VAL A 50 4.57 -2.74 -3.74
CA VAL A 50 5.99 -2.42 -3.59
C VAL A 50 6.64 -2.26 -4.96
N LYS A 51 6.33 -3.16 -5.88
CA LYS A 51 6.89 -3.09 -7.22
C LYS A 51 6.37 -1.89 -7.99
N ASP A 52 5.05 -1.66 -7.96
CA ASP A 52 4.46 -0.57 -8.73
C ASP A 52 4.91 0.80 -8.24
N LEU A 53 4.97 0.96 -6.93
CA LEU A 53 5.34 2.24 -6.33
C LEU A 53 6.85 2.38 -6.13
N GLU A 54 7.63 1.37 -6.51
CA GLU A 54 9.09 1.36 -6.37
C GLU A 54 9.50 1.71 -4.94
N ILE A 55 8.87 1.04 -3.99
CA ILE A 55 9.12 1.31 -2.57
C ILE A 55 10.44 0.66 -2.17
N GLU A 56 11.39 1.48 -1.70
CA GLU A 56 12.71 0.99 -1.33
C GLU A 56 12.73 0.33 0.03
N ASN A 57 11.91 0.81 0.95
CA ASN A 57 11.87 0.27 2.30
C ASN A 57 10.45 -0.11 2.68
N PRO A 58 9.99 -1.31 2.25
CA PRO A 58 8.62 -1.73 2.52
C PRO A 58 8.29 -1.86 4.01
N ILE A 59 9.29 -2.13 4.83
CA ILE A 59 9.06 -2.33 6.26
C ILE A 59 8.49 -1.08 6.90
N GLU A 60 8.98 0.10 6.51
CA GLU A 60 8.49 1.35 7.07
C GLU A 60 7.00 1.59 6.78
N ILE A 61 6.52 1.08 5.65
CA ILE A 61 5.15 1.30 5.23
C ILE A 61 4.24 0.15 5.63
N PHE A 62 4.63 -1.07 5.29
CA PHE A 62 3.74 -2.22 5.43
C PHE A 62 3.91 -2.98 6.73
N PHE A 63 5.01 -2.79 7.40
CA PHE A 63 5.31 -3.47 8.66
C PHE A 63 5.76 -2.47 9.70
N ALA A 64 5.03 -1.36 9.79
CA ALA A 64 5.41 -0.26 10.69
C ALA A 64 5.52 -0.72 12.15
N ASP A 65 4.68 -1.67 12.54
CA ASP A 65 4.72 -2.22 13.91
C ASP A 65 5.97 -3.03 14.17
N GLU A 66 6.63 -3.49 13.10
CA GLU A 66 7.84 -4.30 13.24
C GLU A 66 9.09 -3.44 13.39
N VAL A 67 8.97 -2.15 13.11
CA VAL A 67 10.13 -1.26 13.23
C VAL A 67 10.36 -0.97 14.71
N THR A 68 11.55 -1.31 15.20
CA THR A 68 11.90 -1.09 16.60
C THR A 68 13.00 -0.07 16.74
N ARG A 69 13.07 0.50 17.94
CA ARG A 69 14.13 1.45 18.29
C ARG A 69 15.30 0.74 18.86
#